data_dba21721f45ba2ee01a285fe069a7b1b
#
_entry.id   dba21721f45ba2ee01a285fe069a7b1b
#
_cell.length_a   1.000
_cell.length_b   1.000
_cell.length_c   1.000
_cell.angle_alpha   90.00
_cell.angle_beta   90.00
_cell.angle_gamma   90.00
#
_symmetry.space_group_name_H-M   'P 1'
#
loop_
_entity.id
_entity.type
_entity.pdbx_description
1 polymer ?
#
loop_
_entity_poly.entity_id
_entity_poly.type
_entity_poly.pdbx_seq_one_letter_code
_entity_poly.pdbx_strand_id
1 'polypeptide(L)'
;MNEIFTDASFQNMINVANKYGVSTNAVTDLTQRLMSSNGTMAQFNIPELGGGGQWMQGGMTMVGDMFNNNLKYLVDGLCVDLSNLIHQGAI
;
A
#
# COMPACT_ATOMS: atom_id res chain seq x y z
N MET A 1 18.51 5.75 -6.23
CA MET A 1 18.19 4.62 -5.38
C MET A 1 17.47 5.10 -4.14
N ASN A 2 16.49 4.36 -3.73
CA ASN A 2 15.77 4.68 -2.51
C ASN A 2 16.49 4.09 -1.31
N GLU A 3 17.00 4.94 -0.44
CA GLU A 3 17.82 4.52 0.70
C GLU A 3 17.00 4.24 1.96
N ILE A 4 15.66 4.44 1.88
CA ILE A 4 14.77 4.19 3.01
C ILE A 4 14.64 2.70 3.28
N PHE A 5 14.70 1.87 2.22
CA PHE A 5 14.44 0.45 2.30
C PHE A 5 15.69 -0.36 2.06
N THR A 6 15.83 -1.46 2.81
CA THR A 6 16.86 -2.47 2.53
C THR A 6 16.51 -3.24 1.27
N ASP A 7 17.49 -3.99 0.72
CA ASP A 7 17.22 -4.84 -0.45
C ASP A 7 16.14 -5.88 -0.17
N ALA A 8 16.16 -6.48 1.02
CA ALA A 8 15.15 -7.46 1.41
C ALA A 8 13.78 -6.82 1.53
N SER A 9 13.69 -5.64 2.13
CA SER A 9 12.43 -4.90 2.24
C SER A 9 11.88 -4.56 0.87
N PHE A 10 12.73 -4.08 -0.03
CA PHE A 10 12.33 -3.70 -1.37
C PHE A 10 11.84 -4.93 -2.15
N GLN A 11 12.51 -6.08 -1.98
CA GLN A 11 12.07 -7.31 -2.63
C GLN A 11 10.68 -7.73 -2.15
N ASN A 12 10.39 -7.58 -0.86
CA ASN A 12 9.05 -7.85 -0.33
C ASN A 12 8.01 -6.95 -0.97
N MET A 13 8.35 -5.68 -1.19
CA MET A 13 7.45 -4.74 -1.86
C MET A 13 7.22 -5.12 -3.32
N ILE A 14 8.25 -5.56 -4.02
CA ILE A 14 8.14 -6.05 -5.40
C ILE A 14 7.21 -7.26 -5.45
N ASN A 15 7.34 -8.18 -4.49
CA ASN A 15 6.48 -9.35 -4.42
C ASN A 15 5.00 -8.98 -4.24
N VAL A 16 4.72 -7.98 -3.40
CA VAL A 16 3.37 -7.48 -3.22
C VAL A 16 2.85 -6.84 -4.50
N ALA A 17 3.67 -6.04 -5.17
CA ALA A 17 3.31 -5.43 -6.45
C ALA A 17 2.92 -6.48 -7.49
N ASN A 18 3.72 -7.54 -7.60
CA ASN A 18 3.45 -8.64 -8.53
C ASN A 18 2.18 -9.40 -8.17
N LYS A 19 1.94 -9.61 -6.88
CA LYS A 19 0.75 -10.33 -6.40
C LYS A 19 -0.53 -9.61 -6.82
N TYR A 20 -0.54 -8.29 -6.76
CA TYR A 20 -1.73 -7.50 -7.05
C TYR A 20 -1.74 -6.91 -8.46
N GLY A 21 -0.69 -7.11 -9.24
CA GLY A 21 -0.63 -6.61 -10.60
C GLY A 21 -0.51 -5.09 -10.69
N VAL A 22 0.15 -4.47 -9.73
CA VAL A 22 0.38 -3.02 -9.70
C VAL A 22 1.86 -2.72 -9.83
N SER A 23 2.19 -1.47 -10.11
CA SER A 23 3.58 -1.07 -10.25
C SER A 23 4.29 -1.04 -8.90
N THR A 24 5.61 -1.25 -8.93
CA THR A 24 6.44 -1.11 -7.74
C THR A 24 6.42 0.31 -7.20
N ASN A 25 6.32 1.30 -8.09
CA ASN A 25 6.23 2.70 -7.68
C ASN A 25 4.98 2.97 -6.84
N ALA A 26 3.85 2.40 -7.23
CA ALA A 26 2.61 2.55 -6.46
C ALA A 26 2.75 1.91 -5.08
N VAL A 27 3.35 0.71 -5.01
CA VAL A 27 3.56 0.03 -3.74
C VAL A 27 4.53 0.81 -2.86
N THR A 28 5.60 1.35 -3.43
CA THR A 28 6.58 2.14 -2.68
C THR A 28 5.93 3.39 -2.08
N ASP A 29 5.15 4.11 -2.86
CA ASP A 29 4.45 5.30 -2.38
C ASP A 29 3.50 4.94 -1.24
N LEU A 30 2.68 3.91 -1.45
CA LEU A 30 1.72 3.46 -0.44
C LEU A 30 2.42 3.02 0.85
N THR A 31 3.53 2.30 0.72
CA THR A 31 4.33 1.86 1.87
C THR A 31 4.84 3.03 2.68
N GLN A 32 5.35 4.07 2.03
CA GLN A 32 5.81 5.27 2.71
C GLN A 32 4.69 5.94 3.50
N ARG A 33 3.48 5.97 2.94
CA ARG A 33 2.33 6.52 3.63
C ARG A 33 1.98 5.70 4.87
N LEU A 34 2.01 4.37 4.73
CA LEU A 34 1.75 3.47 5.86
C LEU A 34 2.79 3.60 6.96
N MET A 35 4.07 3.75 6.59
CA MET A 35 5.14 3.87 7.57
C MET A 35 4.98 5.10 8.44
N SER A 36 4.40 6.17 7.95
CA SER A 36 4.16 7.39 8.72
C SER A 36 3.23 7.17 9.91
N SER A 37 2.43 6.10 9.88
CA SER A 37 1.46 5.77 10.93
C SER A 37 1.72 4.39 11.53
N ASN A 38 2.93 3.85 11.39
CA ASN A 38 3.27 2.49 11.84
C ASN A 38 2.38 1.40 11.24
N GLY A 39 1.92 1.61 10.00
CA GLY A 39 1.12 0.63 9.28
C GLY A 39 -0.36 0.64 9.62
N THR A 40 -0.86 1.66 10.31
CA THR A 40 -2.26 1.71 10.74
C THR A 40 -3.16 2.49 9.80
N MET A 41 -2.60 3.39 9.00
CA MET A 41 -3.38 4.25 8.12
C MET A 41 -2.55 4.67 6.92
N ALA A 42 -3.21 4.92 5.79
CA ALA A 42 -2.59 5.53 4.63
C ALA A 42 -3.57 6.50 3.99
N GLN A 43 -3.11 7.73 3.78
CA GLN A 43 -3.75 8.68 2.88
C GLN A 43 -2.87 8.79 1.65
N PHE A 44 -3.43 8.58 0.47
CA PHE A 44 -2.63 8.52 -0.74
C PHE A 44 -3.33 9.22 -1.89
N ASN A 45 -2.53 9.58 -2.89
CA ASN A 45 -3.04 10.07 -4.16
C ASN A 45 -2.19 9.42 -5.25
N ILE A 46 -2.60 8.23 -5.65
CA ILE A 46 -1.86 7.40 -6.58
C ILE A 46 -2.77 7.12 -7.78
N PRO A 47 -2.45 7.66 -8.97
CA PRO A 47 -3.33 7.49 -10.14
C PRO A 47 -3.67 6.04 -10.44
N GLU A 48 -2.73 5.14 -10.26
CA GLU A 48 -2.93 3.71 -10.51
C GLU A 48 -3.97 3.10 -9.57
N LEU A 49 -4.18 3.71 -8.41
CA LEU A 49 -5.14 3.26 -7.40
C LEU A 49 -6.40 4.14 -7.38
N GLY A 50 -6.69 4.79 -8.49
CA GLY A 50 -7.89 5.62 -8.63
C GLY A 50 -7.73 7.05 -8.16
N GLY A 51 -6.50 7.51 -7.95
CA GLY A 51 -6.22 8.86 -7.47
C GLY A 51 -6.22 8.93 -5.96
N GLY A 52 -6.95 9.88 -5.40
CA GLY A 52 -7.00 10.07 -3.96
C GLY A 52 -7.77 8.98 -3.24
N GLY A 53 -7.26 8.56 -2.09
CA GLY A 53 -7.92 7.55 -1.28
C GLY A 53 -7.37 7.51 0.13
N GLN A 54 -7.97 6.65 0.94
CA GLN A 54 -7.60 6.49 2.34
C GLN A 54 -7.89 5.07 2.79
N TRP A 55 -6.99 4.53 3.59
CA TRP A 55 -7.16 3.23 4.21
C TRP A 55 -6.89 3.33 5.70
N MET A 56 -7.68 2.62 6.51
CA MET A 56 -7.50 2.51 7.95
C MET A 56 -7.56 1.05 8.34
N GLN A 57 -6.59 0.61 9.14
CA GLN A 57 -6.53 -0.77 9.63
C GLN A 57 -7.77 -1.08 10.46
N GLY A 58 -8.46 -2.16 10.08
CA GLY A 58 -9.69 -2.56 10.77
C GLY A 58 -10.87 -1.63 10.51
N GLY A 59 -10.71 -0.65 9.64
CA GLY A 59 -11.73 0.31 9.32
C GLY A 59 -12.09 0.33 7.85
N MET A 60 -12.33 1.52 7.34
CA MET A 60 -12.88 1.72 6.00
C MET A 60 -11.77 1.91 4.97
N THR A 61 -11.99 1.39 3.76
CA THR A 61 -11.19 1.70 2.59
C THR A 61 -11.98 2.64 1.70
N MET A 62 -11.39 3.80 1.39
CA MET A 62 -12.00 4.77 0.48
C MET A 62 -11.09 5.00 -0.71
N VAL A 63 -11.68 5.01 -1.90
CA VAL A 63 -10.98 5.29 -3.15
C VAL A 63 -11.71 6.40 -3.90
N GLY A 64 -11.00 7.07 -4.83
CA GLY A 64 -11.60 8.16 -5.59
C GLY A 64 -12.81 7.70 -6.40
N ASP A 65 -12.74 6.51 -6.97
CA ASP A 65 -13.89 5.88 -7.63
C ASP A 65 -14.66 5.06 -6.60
N MET A 66 -15.54 5.74 -5.86
CA MET A 66 -16.19 5.14 -4.69
C MET A 66 -17.12 3.99 -5.00
N PHE A 67 -17.53 3.80 -6.24
CA PHE A 67 -18.38 2.68 -6.64
C PHE A 67 -17.58 1.50 -7.21
N ASN A 68 -16.27 1.63 -7.31
CA ASN A 68 -15.42 0.56 -7.83
C ASN A 68 -15.02 -0.38 -6.69
N ASN A 69 -15.82 -1.38 -6.46
CA ASN A 69 -15.57 -2.34 -5.37
C ASN A 69 -14.30 -3.16 -5.61
N ASN A 70 -14.00 -3.49 -6.87
CA ASN A 70 -12.76 -4.21 -7.19
C ASN A 70 -11.53 -3.40 -6.79
N LEU A 71 -11.56 -2.09 -7.05
CA LEU A 71 -10.48 -1.20 -6.66
C LEU A 71 -10.36 -1.11 -5.14
N LYS A 72 -11.47 -1.07 -4.43
CA LYS A 72 -11.46 -1.08 -2.95
C LYS A 72 -10.83 -2.35 -2.41
N TYR A 73 -11.16 -3.51 -2.96
CA TYR A 73 -10.56 -4.78 -2.55
C TYR A 73 -9.08 -4.79 -2.84
N LEU A 74 -8.67 -4.27 -3.99
CA LEU A 74 -7.25 -4.18 -4.35
C LEU A 74 -6.49 -3.33 -3.33
N VAL A 75 -6.98 -2.13 -3.04
CA VAL A 75 -6.33 -1.20 -2.11
C VAL A 75 -6.29 -1.80 -0.70
N ASP A 76 -7.40 -2.38 -0.25
CA ASP A 76 -7.45 -3.01 1.07
C ASP A 76 -6.45 -4.15 1.17
N GLY A 77 -6.39 -5.03 0.18
CA GLY A 77 -5.43 -6.14 0.17
C GLY A 77 -3.99 -5.65 0.20
N LEU A 78 -3.66 -4.65 -0.64
CA LEU A 78 -2.33 -4.03 -0.65
C LEU A 78 -1.96 -3.50 0.73
N CYS A 79 -2.84 -2.71 1.33
CA CYS A 79 -2.57 -2.08 2.61
C CYS A 79 -2.46 -3.11 3.73
N VAL A 80 -3.31 -4.13 3.73
CA VAL A 80 -3.23 -5.20 4.73
C VAL A 80 -1.90 -5.93 4.64
N ASP A 81 -1.50 -6.33 3.44
CA ASP A 81 -0.25 -7.06 3.25
C ASP A 81 0.95 -6.20 3.64
N LEU A 82 0.97 -4.94 3.21
CA LEU A 82 2.07 -4.03 3.54
C LEU A 82 2.11 -3.71 5.04
N SER A 83 0.95 -3.51 5.65
CA SER A 83 0.85 -3.27 7.09
C SER A 83 1.42 -4.45 7.89
N ASN A 84 1.08 -5.68 7.48
CA ASN A 84 1.62 -6.87 8.12
C ASN A 84 3.12 -6.96 7.99
N LEU A 85 3.67 -6.65 6.81
CA LEU A 85 5.12 -6.64 6.60
C LEU A 85 5.81 -5.59 7.47
N ILE A 86 5.22 -4.43 7.60
CA ILE A 86 5.74 -3.38 8.47
C ILE A 86 5.78 -3.85 9.92
N HIS A 87 4.68 -4.44 10.40
CA HIS A 87 4.60 -4.93 11.78
C HIS A 87 5.54 -6.08 12.06
N GLN A 88 5.88 -6.87 11.04
CA GLN A 88 6.83 -7.98 11.16
C GLN A 88 8.29 -7.52 11.07
N GLY A 89 8.52 -6.25 10.78
CA GLY A 89 9.86 -5.75 10.57
C GLY A 89 10.46 -6.17 9.23
N ALA A 90 9.63 -6.57 8.26
CA ALA A 90 10.08 -7.02 6.94
C ALA A 90 10.16 -5.89 5.92
N ILE A 91 9.79 -4.70 6.31
CA ILE A 91 9.96 -3.47 5.54
C ILE A 91 10.62 -2.41 6.38
#